data_33eade94eec8c93df8d225b2c8c31fcd
#
_entry.id   33eade94eec8c93df8d225b2c8c31fcd
#
_cell.length_a   1.000
_cell.length_b   1.000
_cell.length_c   1.000
_cell.angle_alpha   90.00
_cell.angle_beta   90.00
_cell.angle_gamma   90.00
#
_symmetry.space_group_name_H-M   'P 1'
#
loop_
_entity.id
_entity.type
_entity.pdbx_description
1 polymer ?
#
loop_
_entity_poly.entity_id
_entity_poly.type
_entity_poly.pdbx_seq_one_letter_code
_entity_poly.pdbx_strand_id
1 'polypeptide(L)'
;NSDTRSFKIVADLTKSHPGTVTVTLKVENLPSGVTATVSPDKISVTIGKKESKMFPVRGSVDAKQIANGYEISKIETGIDKVEVTSDESTIALIDHVVAKLPDDQVLDANYSSRVTLQAVSADGTILASAIDPAKANLTVGVKKITKSVPIRVEAVGVMNDGLSDIQYKLSKQTALISGSREALEAIDEIVAEVNISDVTKNTSKTVSLSSNQVSIEPSVVTVQLTTTKK
;
A
#
# COMPACT_ATOMS: atom_id res chain seq x y z
N ASN A 1 49.16 -29.54 14.74
CA ASN A 1 49.16 -28.21 14.17
C ASN A 1 48.59 -28.30 12.77
N SER A 2 47.28 -28.18 12.65
CA SER A 2 46.59 -28.05 11.35
C SER A 2 46.64 -26.62 10.91
N ASP A 3 47.64 -26.30 10.13
CA ASP A 3 47.69 -25.06 9.36
C ASP A 3 46.61 -25.13 8.27
N THR A 4 45.41 -24.66 8.54
CA THR A 4 44.33 -24.52 7.54
C THR A 4 44.69 -23.40 6.58
N ARG A 5 45.58 -23.65 5.65
CA ARG A 5 45.86 -22.78 4.54
C ARG A 5 44.71 -22.92 3.52
N SER A 6 43.99 -21.87 3.31
CA SER A 6 42.89 -21.79 2.34
C SER A 6 43.45 -21.84 0.91
N PHE A 7 43.57 -23.05 0.31
CA PHE A 7 43.73 -23.17 -1.12
C PHE A 7 42.40 -22.76 -1.82
N LYS A 8 42.53 -22.29 -3.04
CA LYS A 8 41.35 -21.92 -3.86
C LYS A 8 41.37 -22.74 -5.14
N ILE A 9 40.18 -23.20 -5.53
CA ILE A 9 39.95 -23.76 -6.86
C ILE A 9 39.43 -22.61 -7.73
N VAL A 10 40.08 -22.31 -8.79
CA VAL A 10 39.74 -21.20 -9.68
C VAL A 10 39.53 -21.69 -11.11
N ALA A 11 38.60 -21.05 -11.80
CA ALA A 11 38.37 -21.17 -13.23
C ALA A 11 38.65 -19.83 -13.92
N ASP A 12 39.54 -19.80 -14.90
CA ASP A 12 39.83 -18.59 -15.65
C ASP A 12 38.84 -18.44 -16.81
N LEU A 13 37.99 -17.43 -16.73
CA LEU A 13 37.00 -17.10 -17.74
C LEU A 13 37.34 -15.87 -18.57
N THR A 14 38.52 -15.27 -18.38
CA THR A 14 38.93 -13.99 -18.99
C THR A 14 38.93 -13.99 -20.52
N LYS A 15 39.08 -15.16 -21.15
CA LYS A 15 39.08 -15.33 -22.61
C LYS A 15 37.85 -16.06 -23.14
N SER A 16 36.83 -16.25 -22.26
CA SER A 16 35.65 -16.98 -22.65
C SER A 16 34.62 -16.06 -23.34
N HIS A 17 33.88 -16.63 -24.28
CA HIS A 17 32.82 -15.97 -25.02
C HIS A 17 31.46 -16.45 -24.56
N PRO A 18 30.35 -15.70 -24.79
CA PRO A 18 29.01 -16.17 -24.52
C PRO A 18 28.71 -17.54 -25.11
N GLY A 19 28.03 -18.40 -24.39
CA GLY A 19 27.72 -19.79 -24.75
C GLY A 19 28.25 -20.79 -23.74
N THR A 20 28.09 -22.07 -24.02
CA THR A 20 28.61 -23.13 -23.16
C THR A 20 30.11 -23.33 -23.48
N VAL A 21 30.94 -23.05 -22.50
CA VAL A 21 32.40 -23.20 -22.60
C VAL A 21 32.88 -24.21 -21.55
N THR A 22 33.89 -25.02 -21.95
CA THR A 22 34.55 -25.92 -21.01
C THR A 22 35.80 -25.23 -20.46
N VAL A 23 35.84 -25.06 -19.15
CA VAL A 23 36.97 -24.40 -18.47
C VAL A 23 37.73 -25.40 -17.61
N THR A 24 39.07 -25.25 -17.58
CA THR A 24 39.94 -26.05 -16.74
C THR A 24 40.02 -25.44 -15.34
N LEU A 25 39.87 -26.24 -14.33
CA LEU A 25 40.01 -25.86 -12.92
C LEU A 25 41.49 -25.95 -12.52
N LYS A 26 41.94 -24.93 -11.79
CA LYS A 26 43.31 -24.89 -11.22
C LYS A 26 43.23 -24.67 -9.73
N VAL A 27 44.15 -25.30 -8.99
CA VAL A 27 44.31 -25.03 -7.54
C VAL A 27 45.35 -23.94 -7.38
N GLU A 28 45.00 -22.91 -6.66
CA GLU A 28 45.92 -21.82 -6.30
C GLU A 28 46.19 -21.79 -4.80
N ASN A 29 47.24 -21.12 -4.38
CA ASN A 29 47.68 -20.98 -3.00
C ASN A 29 48.11 -22.28 -2.32
N LEU A 30 48.70 -23.22 -3.08
CA LEU A 30 49.27 -24.45 -2.51
C LEU A 30 50.60 -24.11 -1.77
N PRO A 31 50.84 -24.78 -0.64
CA PRO A 31 52.12 -24.69 0.07
C PRO A 31 53.25 -25.24 -0.81
N SER A 32 54.48 -24.74 -0.59
CA SER A 32 55.69 -25.26 -1.26
C SER A 32 55.84 -26.78 -1.03
N GLY A 33 56.03 -27.51 -2.13
CA GLY A 33 56.21 -28.97 -2.09
C GLY A 33 54.92 -29.77 -2.05
N VAL A 34 53.75 -29.12 -2.12
CA VAL A 34 52.45 -29.77 -2.21
C VAL A 34 51.93 -29.70 -3.65
N THR A 35 51.52 -30.85 -4.20
CA THR A 35 50.79 -30.93 -5.46
C THR A 35 49.36 -31.34 -5.16
N ALA A 36 48.39 -30.71 -5.85
CA ALA A 36 47.00 -31.09 -5.79
C ALA A 36 46.42 -31.29 -7.18
N THR A 37 45.55 -32.23 -7.32
CA THR A 37 44.79 -32.48 -8.55
C THR A 37 43.31 -32.25 -8.25
N VAL A 38 42.60 -31.63 -9.21
CA VAL A 38 41.14 -31.41 -9.16
C VAL A 38 40.48 -32.49 -10.04
N SER A 39 39.48 -33.13 -9.51
CA SER A 39 38.68 -34.09 -10.29
C SER A 39 37.17 -33.78 -10.10
N PRO A 40 36.45 -33.47 -11.19
CA PRO A 40 36.93 -33.33 -12.56
C PRO A 40 37.82 -32.08 -12.73
N ASP A 41 38.79 -32.13 -13.62
CA ASP A 41 39.69 -31.04 -13.93
C ASP A 41 39.07 -29.98 -14.90
N LYS A 42 37.93 -30.33 -15.48
CA LYS A 42 37.16 -29.49 -16.40
C LYS A 42 35.69 -29.47 -16.01
N ILE A 43 35.10 -28.30 -16.14
CA ILE A 43 33.67 -28.09 -15.99
C ILE A 43 33.10 -27.34 -17.19
N SER A 44 31.84 -27.62 -17.52
CA SER A 44 31.12 -26.84 -18.53
C SER A 44 30.38 -25.71 -17.81
N VAL A 45 30.63 -24.48 -18.28
CA VAL A 45 29.98 -23.28 -17.72
C VAL A 45 29.28 -22.57 -18.90
N THR A 46 28.03 -22.20 -18.68
CA THR A 46 27.30 -21.36 -19.63
C THR A 46 27.50 -19.88 -19.28
N ILE A 47 28.07 -19.14 -20.22
CA ILE A 47 28.32 -17.70 -20.11
C ILE A 47 27.25 -16.97 -20.90
N GLY A 48 26.41 -16.20 -20.22
CA GLY A 48 25.43 -15.33 -20.84
C GLY A 48 26.05 -14.04 -21.38
N LYS A 49 25.41 -13.47 -22.40
CA LYS A 49 25.73 -12.11 -22.87
C LYS A 49 25.07 -11.11 -21.93
N LYS A 50 25.80 -10.15 -21.42
CA LYS A 50 25.28 -9.05 -20.63
C LYS A 50 24.52 -8.07 -21.51
N GLU A 51 23.31 -7.70 -21.11
CA GLU A 51 22.44 -6.75 -21.82
C GLU A 51 21.90 -5.69 -20.85
N SER A 52 21.72 -4.48 -21.35
CA SER A 52 21.04 -3.39 -20.63
C SER A 52 19.81 -2.94 -21.41
N LYS A 53 18.70 -2.74 -20.71
CA LYS A 53 17.45 -2.28 -21.30
C LYS A 53 16.67 -1.39 -20.33
N MET A 54 15.95 -0.41 -20.88
CA MET A 54 15.04 0.45 -20.10
C MET A 54 13.73 -0.25 -19.82
N PHE A 55 13.30 -0.24 -18.55
CA PHE A 55 12.02 -0.79 -18.11
C PHE A 55 11.20 0.26 -17.35
N PRO A 56 9.87 0.22 -17.48
CA PRO A 56 8.99 1.09 -16.71
C PRO A 56 9.04 0.74 -15.22
N VAL A 57 8.91 1.76 -14.37
CA VAL A 57 8.79 1.63 -12.92
C VAL A 57 7.33 1.73 -12.52
N ARG A 58 6.85 0.76 -11.75
CA ARG A 58 5.48 0.75 -11.20
C ARG A 58 5.51 0.67 -9.69
N GLY A 59 4.69 1.48 -9.03
CA GLY A 59 4.45 1.37 -7.59
C GLY A 59 3.58 0.16 -7.26
N SER A 60 3.88 -0.53 -6.18
CA SER A 60 3.12 -1.70 -5.70
C SER A 60 2.79 -1.56 -4.23
N VAL A 61 1.51 -1.70 -3.91
CA VAL A 61 0.95 -1.68 -2.55
C VAL A 61 -0.01 -2.85 -2.43
N ASP A 62 0.17 -3.69 -1.42
CA ASP A 62 -0.77 -4.77 -1.11
C ASP A 62 -2.02 -4.20 -0.44
N ALA A 63 -3.20 -4.75 -0.74
CA ALA A 63 -4.46 -4.33 -0.12
C ALA A 63 -4.44 -4.43 1.42
N LYS A 64 -3.68 -5.38 1.98
CA LYS A 64 -3.49 -5.54 3.43
C LYS A 64 -2.66 -4.43 4.07
N GLN A 65 -1.95 -3.65 3.26
CA GLN A 65 -1.12 -2.52 3.69
C GLN A 65 -1.91 -1.20 3.77
N ILE A 66 -3.21 -1.24 3.55
CA ILE A 66 -4.10 -0.08 3.74
C ILE A 66 -4.95 -0.34 4.97
N ALA A 67 -4.92 0.62 5.91
CA ALA A 67 -5.70 0.54 7.13
C ALA A 67 -7.20 0.50 6.84
N ASN A 68 -7.95 -0.19 7.70
CA ASN A 68 -9.40 -0.28 7.56
C ASN A 68 -10.04 1.12 7.59
N GLY A 69 -10.98 1.39 6.69
CA GLY A 69 -11.60 2.70 6.53
C GLY A 69 -10.84 3.68 5.63
N TYR A 70 -9.77 3.23 4.99
CA TYR A 70 -8.98 4.01 4.05
C TYR A 70 -8.91 3.35 2.67
N GLU A 71 -8.64 4.13 1.66
CA GLU A 71 -8.39 3.68 0.29
C GLU A 71 -7.24 4.45 -0.35
N ILE A 72 -6.60 3.84 -1.33
CA ILE A 72 -5.54 4.48 -2.11
C ILE A 72 -6.18 5.55 -3.00
N SER A 73 -5.67 6.78 -2.93
CA SER A 73 -6.05 7.89 -3.82
C SER A 73 -5.10 8.04 -4.99
N LYS A 74 -3.81 7.72 -4.80
CA LYS A 74 -2.78 7.74 -5.85
C LYS A 74 -1.59 6.88 -5.48
N ILE A 75 -0.87 6.40 -6.51
CA ILE A 75 0.46 5.80 -6.39
C ILE A 75 1.34 6.48 -7.44
N GLU A 76 2.45 7.04 -6.99
CA GLU A 76 3.42 7.73 -7.84
C GLU A 76 4.84 7.21 -7.55
N THR A 77 5.62 7.06 -8.60
CA THR A 77 7.05 6.78 -8.52
C THR A 77 7.81 8.02 -8.99
N GLY A 78 8.89 8.37 -8.32
CA GLY A 78 9.68 9.55 -8.69
C GLY A 78 10.45 9.39 -10.02
N ILE A 79 10.42 8.21 -10.61
CA ILE A 79 11.08 7.86 -11.87
C ILE A 79 10.13 6.97 -12.68
N ASP A 80 9.97 7.27 -13.96
CA ASP A 80 9.08 6.50 -14.86
C ASP A 80 9.76 5.26 -15.45
N LYS A 81 11.07 5.34 -15.71
CA LYS A 81 11.86 4.27 -16.30
C LYS A 81 13.24 4.21 -15.67
N VAL A 82 13.81 3.02 -15.62
CA VAL A 82 15.18 2.77 -15.15
C VAL A 82 15.91 1.82 -16.10
N GLU A 83 17.23 1.91 -16.12
CA GLU A 83 18.07 0.96 -16.82
C GLU A 83 18.26 -0.31 -15.97
N VAL A 84 18.01 -1.46 -16.57
CA VAL A 84 18.23 -2.76 -15.95
C VAL A 84 19.26 -3.51 -16.76
N THR A 85 20.28 -4.01 -16.08
CA THR A 85 21.38 -4.78 -16.66
C THR A 85 21.39 -6.18 -16.03
N SER A 86 21.37 -7.21 -16.89
CA SER A 86 21.51 -8.60 -16.51
C SER A 86 21.99 -9.43 -17.69
N ASP A 87 21.97 -10.75 -17.59
CA ASP A 87 22.16 -11.60 -18.76
C ASP A 87 20.95 -11.51 -19.71
N GLU A 88 21.19 -11.78 -20.99
CA GLU A 88 20.19 -11.66 -22.05
C GLU A 88 18.92 -12.47 -21.77
N SER A 89 19.06 -13.67 -21.21
CA SER A 89 17.92 -14.54 -20.88
C SER A 89 17.08 -13.97 -19.74
N THR A 90 17.69 -13.38 -18.74
CA THR A 90 16.98 -12.70 -17.64
C THR A 90 16.29 -11.42 -18.13
N ILE A 91 16.98 -10.59 -18.95
CA ILE A 91 16.38 -9.39 -19.54
C ILE A 91 15.11 -9.72 -20.33
N ALA A 92 15.11 -10.84 -21.08
CA ALA A 92 13.95 -11.28 -21.85
C ALA A 92 12.72 -11.64 -21.00
N LEU A 93 12.92 -11.99 -19.72
CA LEU A 93 11.85 -12.36 -18.78
C LEU A 93 11.30 -11.16 -18.00
N ILE A 94 12.02 -10.04 -17.94
CA ILE A 94 11.59 -8.86 -17.18
C ILE A 94 10.41 -8.19 -17.88
N ASP A 95 9.33 -7.97 -17.14
CA ASP A 95 8.17 -7.19 -17.59
C ASP A 95 8.31 -5.72 -17.17
N HIS A 96 8.59 -5.49 -15.89
CA HIS A 96 8.76 -4.14 -15.35
C HIS A 96 9.65 -4.13 -14.09
N VAL A 97 9.90 -2.94 -13.59
CA VAL A 97 10.57 -2.70 -12.31
C VAL A 97 9.53 -2.23 -11.30
N VAL A 98 9.56 -2.79 -10.09
CA VAL A 98 8.60 -2.49 -9.03
C VAL A 98 9.25 -1.65 -7.94
N ALA A 99 8.57 -0.57 -7.55
CA ALA A 99 8.79 0.18 -6.31
C ALA A 99 7.74 -0.28 -5.30
N LYS A 100 8.08 -1.24 -4.45
CA LYS A 100 7.16 -1.88 -3.51
C LYS A 100 7.13 -1.12 -2.18
N LEU A 101 5.93 -0.91 -1.64
CA LEU A 101 5.77 -0.45 -0.26
C LEU A 101 6.37 -1.51 0.68
N PRO A 102 7.26 -1.12 1.64
CA PRO A 102 7.82 -2.07 2.60
C PRO A 102 6.75 -2.87 3.34
N ASP A 103 7.00 -4.16 3.55
CA ASP A 103 6.00 -5.10 4.07
C ASP A 103 5.54 -4.80 5.51
N ASP A 104 6.33 -4.02 6.28
CA ASP A 104 6.03 -3.58 7.64
C ASP A 104 5.12 -2.34 7.71
N GLN A 105 4.77 -1.75 6.57
CA GLN A 105 3.95 -0.54 6.49
C GLN A 105 2.48 -0.89 6.33
N VAL A 106 1.63 -0.25 7.17
CA VAL A 106 0.17 -0.21 7.03
C VAL A 106 -0.24 1.25 7.05
N LEU A 107 -0.86 1.72 5.96
CA LEU A 107 -1.08 3.15 5.74
C LEU A 107 -2.48 3.60 6.17
N ASP A 108 -2.52 4.58 7.06
CA ASP A 108 -3.69 5.38 7.44
C ASP A 108 -3.52 6.87 7.08
N ALA A 109 -2.39 7.20 6.48
CA ALA A 109 -2.00 8.53 6.01
C ALA A 109 -1.12 8.42 4.76
N ASN A 110 -0.91 9.56 4.09
CA ASN A 110 -0.01 9.64 2.93
C ASN A 110 1.40 9.17 3.30
N TYR A 111 1.98 8.38 2.42
CA TYR A 111 3.33 7.85 2.54
C TYR A 111 4.22 8.40 1.44
N SER A 112 5.44 8.76 1.76
CA SER A 112 6.47 9.08 0.79
C SER A 112 7.84 8.68 1.33
N SER A 113 8.52 7.80 0.62
CA SER A 113 9.86 7.36 1.00
C SER A 113 10.63 6.82 -0.19
N ARG A 114 11.93 6.71 -0.02
CA ARG A 114 12.83 6.14 -1.03
C ARG A 114 12.93 4.63 -0.84
N VAL A 115 12.47 3.86 -1.83
CA VAL A 115 12.43 2.41 -1.79
C VAL A 115 13.41 1.79 -2.79
N THR A 116 13.87 0.58 -2.49
CA THR A 116 14.72 -0.21 -3.40
C THR A 116 13.87 -0.77 -4.53
N LEU A 117 14.37 -0.64 -5.75
CA LEU A 117 13.72 -1.14 -6.95
C LEU A 117 14.07 -2.60 -7.19
N GLN A 118 13.14 -3.37 -7.74
CA GLN A 118 13.30 -4.78 -8.10
C GLN A 118 12.74 -5.04 -9.49
N ALA A 119 13.49 -5.74 -10.33
CA ALA A 119 12.99 -6.19 -11.62
C ALA A 119 12.15 -7.45 -11.43
N VAL A 120 11.00 -7.49 -12.08
CA VAL A 120 10.04 -8.60 -11.97
C VAL A 120 9.56 -9.06 -13.35
N SER A 121 9.25 -10.35 -13.44
CA SER A 121 8.55 -10.94 -14.58
C SER A 121 7.06 -10.61 -14.55
N ALA A 122 6.34 -10.99 -15.60
CA ALA A 122 4.90 -10.76 -15.72
C ALA A 122 4.07 -11.42 -14.60
N ASP A 123 4.54 -12.51 -14.01
CA ASP A 123 3.92 -13.20 -12.88
C ASP A 123 4.35 -12.65 -11.51
N GLY A 124 5.21 -11.63 -11.48
CA GLY A 124 5.69 -10.99 -10.26
C GLY A 124 6.93 -11.63 -9.63
N THR A 125 7.55 -12.63 -10.30
CA THR A 125 8.80 -13.22 -9.81
C THR A 125 9.94 -12.22 -9.89
N ILE A 126 10.68 -12.06 -8.78
CA ILE A 126 11.85 -11.17 -8.70
C ILE A 126 13.02 -11.79 -9.48
N LEU A 127 13.60 -11.01 -10.36
CA LEU A 127 14.73 -11.41 -11.20
C LEU A 127 15.99 -10.64 -10.80
N ALA A 128 17.08 -11.40 -10.53
CA ALA A 128 18.36 -10.82 -10.16
C ALA A 128 18.93 -9.96 -11.29
N SER A 129 19.18 -8.69 -11.01
CA SER A 129 19.65 -7.72 -11.98
C SER A 129 20.26 -6.48 -11.30
N ALA A 130 21.08 -5.74 -12.03
CA ALA A 130 21.55 -4.41 -11.61
C ALA A 130 20.57 -3.35 -12.15
N ILE A 131 20.09 -2.48 -11.29
CA ILE A 131 19.13 -1.42 -11.63
C ILE A 131 19.77 -0.07 -11.35
N ASP A 132 19.73 0.84 -12.31
CA ASP A 132 20.26 2.18 -12.18
C ASP A 132 19.20 3.24 -12.55
N PRO A 133 18.83 4.12 -11.62
CA PRO A 133 19.20 4.13 -10.19
C PRO A 133 18.53 2.97 -9.42
N ALA A 134 19.23 2.45 -8.39
CA ALA A 134 18.77 1.30 -7.59
C ALA A 134 17.59 1.61 -6.66
N LYS A 135 17.28 2.89 -6.44
CA LYS A 135 16.20 3.37 -5.56
C LYS A 135 15.43 4.50 -6.20
N ALA A 136 14.14 4.56 -5.96
CA ALA A 136 13.27 5.66 -6.34
C ALA A 136 12.33 6.06 -5.21
N ASN A 137 11.80 7.28 -5.27
CA ASN A 137 10.74 7.70 -4.35
C ASN A 137 9.44 6.98 -4.72
N LEU A 138 8.79 6.42 -3.70
CA LEU A 138 7.43 5.92 -3.79
C LEU A 138 6.53 6.84 -2.98
N THR A 139 5.51 7.40 -3.61
CA THR A 139 4.48 8.20 -2.95
C THR A 139 3.14 7.48 -3.07
N VAL A 140 2.50 7.23 -1.94
CA VAL A 140 1.18 6.62 -1.86
C VAL A 140 0.25 7.60 -1.17
N GLY A 141 -0.74 8.12 -1.89
CA GLY A 141 -1.81 8.92 -1.34
C GLY A 141 -2.89 8.01 -0.76
N VAL A 142 -3.36 8.34 0.43
CA VAL A 142 -4.39 7.58 1.16
C VAL A 142 -5.47 8.55 1.62
N LYS A 143 -6.72 8.16 1.49
CA LYS A 143 -7.87 8.95 1.95
C LYS A 143 -8.88 8.08 2.67
N LYS A 144 -9.67 8.68 3.58
CA LYS A 144 -10.77 7.98 4.24
C LYS A 144 -11.85 7.59 3.24
N ILE A 145 -12.42 6.40 3.41
CA ILE A 145 -13.63 6.01 2.69
C ILE A 145 -14.80 6.74 3.35
N THR A 146 -15.61 7.41 2.54
CA THR A 146 -16.73 8.24 3.02
C THR A 146 -18.02 7.93 2.26
N LYS A 147 -19.16 8.14 2.94
CA LYS A 147 -20.51 8.06 2.37
C LYS A 147 -21.34 9.23 2.88
N SER A 148 -22.10 9.88 2.01
CA SER A 148 -23.08 10.88 2.41
C SER A 148 -24.42 10.21 2.66
N VAL A 149 -25.01 10.45 3.82
CA VAL A 149 -26.30 9.88 4.23
C VAL A 149 -27.23 10.96 4.74
N PRO A 150 -28.56 10.81 4.59
CA PRO A 150 -29.54 11.75 5.15
C PRO A 150 -29.53 11.71 6.69
N ILE A 151 -29.89 12.85 7.29
CA ILE A 151 -30.17 12.95 8.72
C ILE A 151 -31.67 12.95 8.90
N ARG A 152 -32.18 12.01 9.69
CA ARG A 152 -33.57 11.90 10.08
C ARG A 152 -33.77 12.40 11.53
N VAL A 153 -34.73 13.26 11.75
CA VAL A 153 -35.11 13.66 13.08
C VAL A 153 -36.05 12.60 13.69
N GLU A 154 -35.78 12.20 14.93
CA GLU A 154 -36.64 11.35 15.73
C GLU A 154 -36.98 12.05 17.04
N ALA A 155 -38.27 12.31 17.22
CA ALA A 155 -38.76 12.91 18.45
C ALA A 155 -38.87 11.87 19.54
N VAL A 156 -38.27 12.11 20.70
CA VAL A 156 -38.36 11.28 21.91
C VAL A 156 -39.02 12.04 23.01
N GLY A 157 -39.82 11.32 23.80
CA GLY A 157 -40.60 11.89 24.90
C GLY A 157 -42.06 12.19 24.53
N VAL A 158 -42.75 12.89 25.41
CA VAL A 158 -44.20 13.18 25.28
C VAL A 158 -44.35 14.65 24.91
N MET A 159 -45.13 14.93 23.85
CA MET A 159 -45.47 16.29 23.49
C MET A 159 -46.35 16.94 24.58
N ASN A 160 -46.10 18.22 24.87
CA ASN A 160 -46.86 18.99 25.85
C ASN A 160 -48.35 19.07 25.44
N ASP A 161 -49.24 18.86 26.40
CA ASP A 161 -50.71 18.84 26.19
C ASP A 161 -51.29 20.15 25.60
N GLY A 162 -50.62 21.27 25.78
CA GLY A 162 -50.97 22.57 25.18
C GLY A 162 -50.64 22.74 23.70
N LEU A 163 -49.95 21.76 23.12
CA LEU A 163 -49.53 21.77 21.71
C LEU A 163 -50.36 20.81 20.87
N SER A 164 -50.63 21.16 19.63
CA SER A 164 -51.27 20.32 18.63
C SER A 164 -50.27 19.71 17.63
N ASP A 165 -49.14 20.37 17.39
CA ASP A 165 -48.11 19.88 16.43
C ASP A 165 -46.75 20.50 16.76
N ILE A 166 -45.67 19.80 16.36
CA ILE A 166 -44.30 20.27 16.37
C ILE A 166 -43.66 19.90 15.01
N GLN A 167 -43.19 20.91 14.29
CA GLN A 167 -42.45 20.75 13.04
C GLN A 167 -40.98 20.90 13.29
N TYR A 168 -40.17 20.13 12.52
CA TYR A 168 -38.73 20.03 12.70
C TYR A 168 -38.01 20.54 11.45
N LYS A 169 -36.98 21.35 11.62
CA LYS A 169 -36.08 21.79 10.55
C LYS A 169 -34.64 21.63 10.98
N LEU A 170 -33.90 20.80 10.24
CA LEU A 170 -32.48 20.57 10.45
C LEU A 170 -31.62 21.69 9.86
N SER A 171 -30.55 22.06 10.55
CA SER A 171 -29.52 22.95 10.05
C SER A 171 -28.70 22.32 8.91
N LYS A 172 -28.59 20.99 8.90
CA LYS A 172 -27.99 20.17 7.84
C LYS A 172 -28.89 18.96 7.56
N GLN A 173 -29.11 18.69 6.28
CA GLN A 173 -29.97 17.59 5.81
C GLN A 173 -29.20 16.27 5.65
N THR A 174 -27.89 16.35 5.48
CA THR A 174 -27.02 15.19 5.25
C THR A 174 -25.80 15.25 6.15
N ALA A 175 -25.28 14.08 6.48
CA ALA A 175 -24.01 13.90 7.17
C ALA A 175 -23.04 13.10 6.26
N LEU A 176 -21.76 13.42 6.37
CA LEU A 176 -20.69 12.64 5.80
C LEU A 176 -20.22 11.66 6.86
N ILE A 177 -20.29 10.37 6.56
CA ILE A 177 -19.82 9.33 7.46
C ILE A 177 -18.54 8.70 6.91
N SER A 178 -17.61 8.31 7.78
CA SER A 178 -16.35 7.64 7.42
C SER A 178 -16.10 6.45 8.34
N GLY A 179 -15.61 5.36 7.76
CA GLY A 179 -15.38 4.12 8.49
C GLY A 179 -14.99 2.98 7.55
N SER A 180 -15.07 1.73 8.03
CA SER A 180 -14.87 0.57 7.17
C SER A 180 -15.93 0.50 6.09
N ARG A 181 -15.62 -0.18 4.99
CA ARG A 181 -16.57 -0.37 3.89
C ARG A 181 -17.85 -1.06 4.37
N GLU A 182 -17.71 -2.09 5.18
CA GLU A 182 -18.83 -2.84 5.76
C GLU A 182 -19.72 -1.97 6.65
N ALA A 183 -19.10 -1.11 7.49
CA ALA A 183 -19.85 -0.18 8.35
C ALA A 183 -20.60 0.86 7.52
N LEU A 184 -19.99 1.38 6.43
CA LEU A 184 -20.64 2.35 5.55
C LEU A 184 -21.80 1.73 4.76
N GLU A 185 -21.66 0.48 4.33
CA GLU A 185 -22.72 -0.24 3.62
C GLU A 185 -23.93 -0.52 4.52
N ALA A 186 -23.71 -0.74 5.82
CA ALA A 186 -24.75 -1.01 6.80
C ALA A 186 -25.56 0.23 7.25
N ILE A 187 -25.07 1.45 6.97
CA ILE A 187 -25.68 2.70 7.43
C ILE A 187 -26.26 3.47 6.25
N ASP A 188 -27.59 3.64 6.25
CA ASP A 188 -28.31 4.38 5.20
C ASP A 188 -28.83 5.75 5.67
N GLU A 189 -28.89 5.97 6.96
CA GLU A 189 -29.29 7.25 7.57
C GLU A 189 -28.60 7.46 8.92
N ILE A 190 -28.55 8.70 9.38
CA ILE A 190 -28.18 9.07 10.75
C ILE A 190 -29.40 9.64 11.45
N VAL A 191 -29.65 9.17 12.66
CA VAL A 191 -30.80 9.61 13.46
C VAL A 191 -30.38 10.73 14.42
N ALA A 192 -31.07 11.86 14.35
CA ALA A 192 -30.97 12.96 15.29
C ALA A 192 -32.16 12.88 16.31
N GLU A 193 -31.87 12.33 17.46
CA GLU A 193 -32.89 12.21 18.52
C GLU A 193 -33.09 13.53 19.24
N VAL A 194 -34.33 14.03 19.27
CA VAL A 194 -34.71 15.29 19.88
C VAL A 194 -35.74 15.01 21.00
N ASN A 195 -35.39 15.29 22.26
CA ASN A 195 -36.34 15.24 23.34
C ASN A 195 -37.30 16.44 23.27
N ILE A 196 -38.60 16.16 23.16
CA ILE A 196 -39.66 17.15 23.02
C ILE A 196 -40.46 17.38 24.30
N SER A 197 -40.19 16.68 25.41
CA SER A 197 -40.99 16.72 26.64
C SER A 197 -41.01 18.10 27.32
N ASP A 198 -39.99 18.91 27.13
CA ASP A 198 -39.81 20.26 27.66
C ASP A 198 -40.18 21.38 26.68
N VAL A 199 -40.66 20.99 25.49
CA VAL A 199 -40.97 21.97 24.42
C VAL A 199 -42.38 22.52 24.61
N THR A 200 -42.49 23.82 24.88
CA THR A 200 -43.78 24.55 25.10
C THR A 200 -43.97 25.72 24.10
N LYS A 201 -42.90 26.07 23.35
CA LYS A 201 -42.86 27.16 22.37
C LYS A 201 -41.80 26.89 21.34
N ASN A 202 -41.80 27.68 20.27
CA ASN A 202 -40.70 27.64 19.24
C ASN A 202 -39.36 27.71 19.93
N THR A 203 -38.47 26.77 19.58
CA THR A 203 -37.14 26.69 20.16
C THR A 203 -36.19 25.99 19.18
N SER A 204 -34.91 26.08 19.48
CA SER A 204 -33.89 25.30 18.78
C SER A 204 -33.12 24.43 19.73
N LYS A 205 -32.87 23.20 19.35
CA LYS A 205 -32.09 22.24 20.13
C LYS A 205 -30.85 21.81 19.35
N THR A 206 -29.74 21.71 20.06
CA THR A 206 -28.52 21.17 19.54
C THR A 206 -28.46 19.67 19.81
N VAL A 207 -28.24 18.86 18.77
CA VAL A 207 -28.24 17.41 18.84
C VAL A 207 -26.87 16.89 18.41
N SER A 208 -26.27 16.06 19.26
CA SER A 208 -25.03 15.34 18.92
C SER A 208 -25.37 14.13 18.08
N LEU A 209 -24.62 13.96 16.97
CA LEU A 209 -24.68 12.79 16.12
C LEU A 209 -23.48 11.89 16.46
N SER A 210 -23.74 10.66 16.86
CA SER A 210 -22.70 9.71 17.23
C SER A 210 -23.01 8.31 16.73
N SER A 211 -21.96 7.56 16.46
CA SER A 211 -22.01 6.13 16.13
C SER A 211 -20.75 5.47 16.70
N ASN A 212 -20.87 4.22 17.09
CA ASN A 212 -19.72 3.40 17.49
C ASN A 212 -19.03 2.71 16.31
N GLN A 213 -19.60 2.81 15.11
CA GLN A 213 -19.11 2.13 13.90
C GLN A 213 -18.44 3.08 12.90
N VAL A 214 -18.87 4.34 12.88
CA VAL A 214 -18.41 5.35 11.92
C VAL A 214 -18.18 6.69 12.60
N SER A 215 -17.31 7.51 12.02
CA SER A 215 -17.19 8.93 12.34
C SER A 215 -18.22 9.70 11.54
N ILE A 216 -18.84 10.73 12.14
CA ILE A 216 -19.91 11.52 11.53
C ILE A 216 -19.50 12.99 11.46
N GLU A 217 -19.68 13.62 10.32
CA GLU A 217 -19.42 15.05 10.11
C GLU A 217 -20.65 15.72 9.43
N PRO A 218 -21.24 16.77 10.03
CA PRO A 218 -20.90 17.34 11.33
C PRO A 218 -21.31 16.41 12.48
N SER A 219 -20.56 16.47 13.60
CA SER A 219 -20.87 15.71 14.82
C SER A 219 -22.03 16.28 15.62
N VAL A 220 -22.49 17.48 15.24
CA VAL A 220 -23.56 18.22 15.91
C VAL A 220 -24.42 18.91 14.86
N VAL A 221 -25.73 18.84 15.02
CA VAL A 221 -26.71 19.57 14.21
C VAL A 221 -27.66 20.34 15.11
N THR A 222 -28.22 21.44 14.58
CA THR A 222 -29.29 22.17 15.24
C THR A 222 -30.63 21.77 14.63
N VAL A 223 -31.58 21.43 15.46
CA VAL A 223 -32.97 21.19 15.08
C VAL A 223 -33.81 22.34 15.54
N GLN A 224 -34.41 23.05 14.62
CA GLN A 224 -35.38 24.10 14.91
C GLN A 224 -36.76 23.46 15.04
N LEU A 225 -37.42 23.72 16.16
CA LEU A 225 -38.75 23.22 16.47
C LEU A 225 -39.76 24.38 16.39
N THR A 226 -40.77 24.22 15.55
CA THR A 226 -41.86 25.18 15.41
C THR A 226 -43.11 24.53 15.93
N THR A 227 -43.72 25.16 16.95
CA THR A 227 -44.86 24.61 17.68
C THR A 227 -46.18 25.25 17.23
N THR A 228 -47.25 24.43 17.15
CA THR A 228 -48.60 24.90 16.95
C THR A 228 -49.39 24.63 18.25
N LYS A 229 -50.03 25.66 18.79
CA LYS A 229 -50.91 25.53 20.00
C LYS A 229 -52.26 24.96 19.63
N LYS A 230 -52.91 24.34 20.59
CA LYS A 230 -54.33 23.95 20.50
C LYS A 230 -55.23 25.14 20.48
#